data_76bb16a12f98b03285b53f36ddffa658
#
_entry.id   76bb16a12f98b03285b53f36ddffa658
#
_cell.length_a   1.000
_cell.length_b   1.000
_cell.length_c   1.000
_cell.angle_alpha   90.00
_cell.angle_beta   90.00
_cell.angle_gamma   90.00
#
_symmetry.space_group_name_H-M   'P 1'
#
loop_
_entity.id
_entity.type
_entity.pdbx_description
1 polymer ?
#
loop_
_entity_poly.entity_id
_entity_poly.type
_entity_poly.pdbx_seq_one_letter_code
_entity_poly.pdbx_strand_id
1 'polypeptide(L)'
;MIVFKKQSILSQLSEDGNLMSKAIKLQSKAAEYGFDWPAVELVFDKLQEEISELKQEVVLSNLESSVDRDYYQERLQDELGDVLFCCMNLARFLKVDPSKALNSTNDKFERRFNFIESFVAQQGKKIEDLSLTELDKAWDQAKEQGL
;
A
#
# COMPACT_ATOMS: atom_id res chain seq x y z
N MET A 1 39.86 -7.55 -23.98
CA MET A 1 39.57 -7.75 -22.54
C MET A 1 38.10 -8.09 -22.42
N ILE A 2 37.78 -9.37 -22.13
CA ILE A 2 36.37 -9.81 -22.00
C ILE A 2 35.92 -9.36 -20.63
N VAL A 3 35.09 -8.32 -20.58
CA VAL A 3 34.43 -7.90 -19.34
C VAL A 3 33.28 -8.89 -19.09
N PHE A 4 33.53 -9.87 -18.23
CA PHE A 4 32.43 -10.69 -17.70
C PHE A 4 31.49 -9.78 -16.91
N LYS A 5 30.34 -9.45 -17.49
CA LYS A 5 29.28 -8.76 -16.77
C LYS A 5 28.84 -9.68 -15.63
N LYS A 6 29.29 -9.41 -14.41
CA LYS A 6 28.89 -10.18 -13.24
C LYS A 6 27.38 -10.14 -13.14
N GLN A 7 26.73 -11.27 -13.27
CA GLN A 7 25.29 -11.37 -13.23
C GLN A 7 24.82 -10.93 -11.83
N SER A 8 23.86 -10.02 -11.76
CA SER A 8 23.31 -9.55 -10.47
C SER A 8 22.76 -10.73 -9.67
N ILE A 9 23.00 -10.74 -8.36
CA ILE A 9 22.40 -11.72 -7.45
C ILE A 9 20.86 -11.70 -7.48
N LEU A 10 20.28 -10.54 -7.80
CA LEU A 10 18.83 -10.38 -7.91
C LEU A 10 18.26 -10.91 -9.21
N SER A 11 19.06 -11.07 -10.29
CA SER A 11 18.61 -11.61 -11.57
C SER A 11 18.27 -13.10 -11.54
N GLN A 12 18.57 -13.78 -10.43
CA GLN A 12 18.25 -15.20 -10.23
C GLN A 12 16.81 -15.42 -9.73
N LEU A 13 16.11 -14.34 -9.38
CA LEU A 13 14.74 -14.43 -8.88
C LEU A 13 13.77 -14.70 -10.03
N SER A 14 12.90 -15.70 -9.85
CA SER A 14 11.85 -16.01 -10.82
C SER A 14 10.78 -14.92 -10.83
N GLU A 15 10.32 -14.56 -12.02
CA GLU A 15 9.15 -13.71 -12.16
C GLU A 15 7.88 -14.54 -11.92
N ASP A 16 7.09 -14.15 -10.90
CA ASP A 16 5.84 -14.83 -10.56
C ASP A 16 4.59 -13.96 -10.82
N GLY A 17 4.76 -12.80 -11.44
CA GLY A 17 3.69 -11.87 -11.77
C GLY A 17 3.03 -11.16 -10.58
N ASN A 18 3.34 -11.57 -9.35
CA ASN A 18 2.83 -10.93 -8.14
C ASN A 18 3.85 -9.91 -7.61
N LEU A 19 3.53 -8.62 -7.73
CA LEU A 19 4.42 -7.53 -7.35
C LEU A 19 4.75 -7.52 -5.85
N MET A 20 3.81 -7.89 -4.98
CA MET A 20 4.05 -7.97 -3.53
C MET A 20 5.04 -9.09 -3.21
N SER A 21 4.84 -10.26 -3.81
CA SER A 21 5.76 -11.40 -3.70
C SER A 21 7.15 -11.03 -4.24
N LYS A 22 7.22 -10.36 -5.38
CA LYS A 22 8.48 -9.91 -5.98
C LYS A 22 9.24 -8.98 -5.02
N ALA A 23 8.58 -8.00 -4.41
CA ALA A 23 9.20 -7.09 -3.46
C ALA A 23 9.80 -7.84 -2.26
N ILE A 24 9.06 -8.78 -1.67
CA ILE A 24 9.54 -9.60 -0.55
C ILE A 24 10.72 -10.48 -0.98
N LYS A 25 10.69 -11.08 -2.17
CA LYS A 25 11.81 -11.88 -2.69
C LYS A 25 13.08 -11.05 -2.89
N LEU A 26 12.95 -9.84 -3.43
CA LEU A 26 14.06 -8.90 -3.58
C LEU A 26 14.69 -8.55 -2.23
N GLN A 27 13.88 -8.20 -1.24
CA GLN A 27 14.32 -7.88 0.11
C GLN A 27 14.97 -9.06 0.80
N SER A 28 14.35 -10.24 0.72
CA SER A 28 14.89 -11.47 1.30
C SER A 28 16.22 -11.87 0.66
N LYS A 29 16.33 -11.70 -0.66
CA LYS A 29 17.59 -12.00 -1.36
C LYS A 29 18.71 -11.06 -0.97
N ALA A 30 18.43 -9.76 -0.82
CA ALA A 30 19.39 -8.78 -0.33
C ALA A 30 19.83 -9.10 1.12
N ALA A 31 18.89 -9.52 1.96
CA ALA A 31 19.15 -9.91 3.35
C ALA A 31 20.12 -11.09 3.46
N GLU A 32 20.07 -12.08 2.56
CA GLU A 32 21.04 -13.20 2.52
C GLU A 32 22.50 -12.72 2.39
N TYR A 33 22.72 -11.52 1.87
CA TYR A 33 24.03 -10.90 1.68
C TYR A 33 24.35 -9.82 2.74
N GLY A 34 23.56 -9.77 3.82
CA GLY A 34 23.76 -8.81 4.92
C GLY A 34 23.13 -7.44 4.69
N PHE A 35 22.42 -7.24 3.58
CA PHE A 35 21.70 -5.99 3.31
C PHE A 35 20.25 -6.09 3.84
N ASP A 36 20.11 -5.90 5.14
CA ASP A 36 18.83 -5.94 5.85
C ASP A 36 18.78 -4.98 7.03
N TRP A 37 17.59 -4.66 7.46
CA TRP A 37 17.35 -3.91 8.70
C TRP A 37 17.66 -4.77 9.91
N PRO A 38 18.36 -4.21 10.93
CA PRO A 38 18.67 -4.99 12.14
C PRO A 38 17.46 -5.24 13.04
N ALA A 39 16.39 -4.42 12.91
CA ALA A 39 15.18 -4.52 13.72
C ALA A 39 13.97 -3.96 12.98
N VAL A 40 12.78 -4.46 13.31
CA VAL A 40 11.52 -4.04 12.68
C VAL A 40 11.16 -2.58 12.97
N GLU A 41 11.59 -2.05 14.11
CA GLU A 41 11.40 -0.66 14.51
C GLU A 41 11.97 0.31 13.47
N LEU A 42 13.14 -0.01 12.91
CA LEU A 42 13.77 0.81 11.88
C LEU A 42 13.02 0.73 10.53
N VAL A 43 12.29 -0.35 10.28
CA VAL A 43 11.40 -0.43 9.12
C VAL A 43 10.20 0.50 9.30
N PHE A 44 9.65 0.61 10.51
CA PHE A 44 8.61 1.59 10.84
C PHE A 44 9.11 3.02 10.69
N ASP A 45 10.31 3.32 11.18
CA ASP A 45 10.91 4.66 11.03
C ASP A 45 11.08 5.02 9.55
N LYS A 46 11.56 4.07 8.74
CA LYS A 46 11.68 4.29 7.29
C LYS A 46 10.32 4.49 6.62
N LEU A 47 9.31 3.71 6.98
CA LEU A 47 7.95 3.90 6.46
C LEU A 47 7.43 5.31 6.79
N GLN A 48 7.68 5.81 7.99
CA GLN A 48 7.28 7.17 8.39
C GLN A 48 8.02 8.25 7.57
N GLU A 49 9.29 8.02 7.24
CA GLU A 49 10.08 8.86 6.35
C GLU A 49 9.45 8.90 4.95
N GLU A 50 9.17 7.73 4.31
CA GLU A 50 8.57 7.65 2.98
C GLU A 50 7.18 8.30 2.92
N ILE A 51 6.36 8.13 3.96
CA ILE A 51 5.07 8.82 4.08
C ILE A 51 5.27 10.35 4.12
N SER A 52 6.33 10.83 4.79
CA SER A 52 6.63 12.25 4.88
C SER A 52 7.09 12.82 3.55
N GLU A 53 7.90 12.07 2.79
CA GLU A 53 8.36 12.42 1.45
C GLU A 53 7.19 12.47 0.47
N LEU A 54 6.31 11.47 0.49
CA LEU A 54 5.07 11.48 -0.30
C LEU A 54 4.18 12.70 0.01
N LYS A 55 4.04 13.07 1.28
CA LYS A 55 3.29 14.27 1.68
C LYS A 55 3.91 15.56 1.13
N GLN A 56 5.24 15.65 1.09
CA GLN A 56 5.94 16.80 0.52
C GLN A 56 5.67 16.90 -0.99
N GLU A 57 5.73 15.79 -1.73
CA GLU A 57 5.42 15.78 -3.16
C GLU A 57 3.94 16.17 -3.43
N VAL A 58 2.99 15.74 -2.59
CA VAL A 58 1.59 16.18 -2.70
C VAL A 58 1.47 17.70 -2.51
N VAL A 59 2.18 18.28 -1.55
CA VAL A 59 2.17 19.75 -1.34
C VAL A 59 2.77 20.46 -2.55
N LEU A 60 3.91 20.01 -3.06
CA LEU A 60 4.56 20.60 -4.22
C LEU A 60 3.68 20.51 -5.47
N SER A 61 3.06 19.36 -5.73
CA SER A 61 2.17 19.17 -6.87
C SER A 61 0.93 20.08 -6.85
N ASN A 62 0.47 20.48 -5.66
CA ASN A 62 -0.66 21.40 -5.49
C ASN A 62 -0.27 22.88 -5.61
N LEU A 63 0.99 23.22 -5.35
CA LEU A 63 1.48 24.61 -5.42
C LEU A 63 1.84 25.03 -6.83
N GLU A 64 2.25 24.10 -7.67
CA GLU A 64 2.68 24.34 -9.04
C GLU A 64 1.50 24.23 -10.01
N SER A 65 1.08 25.33 -10.55
CA SER A 65 0.02 25.39 -11.55
C SER A 65 0.50 24.89 -12.91
N SER A 66 -0.06 23.79 -13.37
CA SER A 66 -0.29 23.39 -14.77
C SER A 66 0.89 23.14 -15.73
N VAL A 67 2.12 23.45 -15.43
CA VAL A 67 3.21 23.41 -16.45
C VAL A 67 3.91 22.05 -16.52
N ASP A 68 3.87 21.23 -15.47
CA ASP A 68 4.60 19.96 -15.45
C ASP A 68 3.86 18.85 -14.67
N ARG A 69 2.61 18.63 -15.09
CA ARG A 69 1.74 17.64 -14.44
C ARG A 69 2.32 16.23 -14.49
N ASP A 70 2.97 15.86 -15.58
CA ASP A 70 3.55 14.54 -15.79
C ASP A 70 4.77 14.32 -14.85
N TYR A 71 5.61 15.34 -14.69
CA TYR A 71 6.74 15.29 -13.75
C TYR A 71 6.28 15.04 -12.30
N TYR A 72 5.28 15.77 -11.82
CA TYR A 72 4.77 15.56 -10.45
C TYR A 72 4.05 14.23 -10.30
N GLN A 73 3.38 13.75 -11.35
CA GLN A 73 2.73 12.44 -11.33
C GLN A 73 3.77 11.31 -11.22
N GLU A 74 4.89 11.41 -11.92
CA GLU A 74 6.01 10.46 -11.79
C GLU A 74 6.60 10.48 -10.37
N ARG A 75 6.83 11.66 -9.80
CA ARG A 75 7.33 11.83 -8.42
C ARG A 75 6.39 11.21 -7.39
N LEU A 76 5.09 11.50 -7.48
CA LEU A 76 4.08 10.90 -6.61
C LEU A 76 4.04 9.37 -6.73
N GLN A 77 4.21 8.84 -7.94
CA GLN A 77 4.27 7.41 -8.19
C GLN A 77 5.52 6.78 -7.54
N ASP A 78 6.67 7.42 -7.63
CA ASP A 78 7.91 6.93 -7.03
C ASP A 78 7.78 6.88 -5.50
N GLU A 79 7.37 7.97 -4.86
CA GLU A 79 7.23 8.02 -3.40
C GLU A 79 6.15 7.04 -2.88
N LEU A 80 5.04 6.90 -3.60
CA LEU A 80 4.03 5.88 -3.26
C LEU A 80 4.60 4.46 -3.41
N GLY A 81 5.44 4.23 -4.43
CA GLY A 81 6.15 2.97 -4.62
C GLY A 81 7.04 2.62 -3.44
N ASP A 82 7.77 3.60 -2.90
CA ASP A 82 8.66 3.43 -1.74
C ASP A 82 7.87 3.14 -0.46
N VAL A 83 6.72 3.80 -0.24
CA VAL A 83 5.78 3.48 0.84
C VAL A 83 5.31 2.01 0.74
N LEU A 84 4.88 1.58 -0.44
CA LEU A 84 4.43 0.20 -0.67
C LEU A 84 5.56 -0.82 -0.46
N PHE A 85 6.78 -0.49 -0.90
CA PHE A 85 7.95 -1.35 -0.70
C PHE A 85 8.31 -1.50 0.78
N CYS A 86 8.22 -0.43 1.57
CA CYS A 86 8.37 -0.49 3.02
C CYS A 86 7.27 -1.32 3.69
N CYS A 87 6.02 -1.24 3.22
CA CYS A 87 4.94 -2.11 3.71
C CYS A 87 5.25 -3.59 3.46
N MET A 88 5.84 -3.94 2.31
CA MET A 88 6.27 -5.32 2.02
C MET A 88 7.41 -5.76 2.96
N ASN A 89 8.30 -4.85 3.32
CA ASN A 89 9.34 -5.12 4.31
C ASN A 89 8.76 -5.42 5.70
N LEU A 90 7.76 -4.64 6.13
CA LEU A 90 7.03 -4.93 7.36
C LEU A 90 6.37 -6.31 7.30
N ALA A 91 5.68 -6.65 6.20
CA ALA A 91 5.06 -7.96 6.03
C ALA A 91 6.09 -9.09 6.18
N ARG A 92 7.29 -8.93 5.59
CA ARG A 92 8.40 -9.87 5.70
C ARG A 92 8.88 -10.04 7.14
N PHE A 93 9.13 -8.95 7.85
CA PHE A 93 9.56 -8.98 9.26
C PHE A 93 8.51 -9.60 10.18
N LEU A 94 7.25 -9.25 9.98
CA LEU A 94 6.12 -9.76 10.76
C LEU A 94 5.70 -11.19 10.36
N LYS A 95 6.30 -11.76 9.31
CA LYS A 95 5.94 -13.07 8.73
C LYS A 95 4.47 -13.15 8.34
N VAL A 96 3.93 -12.06 7.83
CA VAL A 96 2.56 -11.94 7.34
C VAL A 96 2.57 -12.01 5.80
N ASP A 97 1.66 -12.77 5.24
CA ASP A 97 1.41 -12.77 3.79
C ASP A 97 0.61 -11.49 3.43
N PRO A 98 1.21 -10.53 2.69
CA PRO A 98 0.55 -9.27 2.40
C PRO A 98 -0.66 -9.42 1.49
N SER A 99 -0.66 -10.41 0.59
CA SER A 99 -1.81 -10.68 -0.28
C SER A 99 -3.00 -11.16 0.53
N LYS A 100 -2.79 -12.07 1.49
CA LYS A 100 -3.85 -12.53 2.40
C LYS A 100 -4.33 -11.41 3.31
N ALA A 101 -3.41 -10.60 3.83
CA ALA A 101 -3.76 -9.47 4.69
C ALA A 101 -4.64 -8.45 3.95
N LEU A 102 -4.26 -8.08 2.72
CA LEU A 102 -5.04 -7.15 1.90
C LEU A 102 -6.38 -7.75 1.48
N ASN A 103 -6.41 -9.04 1.10
CA ASN A 103 -7.65 -9.72 0.74
C ASN A 103 -8.64 -9.75 1.92
N SER A 104 -8.17 -10.05 3.12
CA SER A 104 -9.01 -9.99 4.34
C SER A 104 -9.60 -8.60 4.58
N THR A 105 -8.85 -7.55 4.25
CA THR A 105 -9.34 -6.17 4.35
C THR A 105 -10.35 -5.86 3.25
N ASN A 106 -10.15 -6.34 2.03
CA ASN A 106 -11.12 -6.22 0.93
C ASN A 106 -12.45 -6.88 1.31
N ASP A 107 -12.41 -8.14 1.78
CA ASP A 107 -13.61 -8.88 2.20
C ASP A 107 -14.36 -8.14 3.33
N LYS A 108 -13.61 -7.58 4.28
CA LYS A 108 -14.19 -6.78 5.36
C LYS A 108 -14.83 -5.49 4.85
N PHE A 109 -14.20 -4.80 3.91
CA PHE A 109 -14.77 -3.62 3.28
C PHE A 109 -16.07 -3.96 2.53
N GLU A 110 -16.08 -5.02 1.74
CA GLU A 110 -17.26 -5.47 1.00
C GLU A 110 -18.42 -5.82 1.94
N ARG A 111 -18.16 -6.57 3.01
CA ARG A 111 -19.20 -6.91 4.00
C ARG A 111 -19.83 -5.66 4.62
N ARG A 112 -19.02 -4.70 5.01
CA ARG A 112 -19.50 -3.45 5.62
C ARG A 112 -20.25 -2.58 4.61
N PHE A 113 -19.79 -2.50 3.39
CA PHE A 113 -20.46 -1.73 2.36
C PHE A 113 -21.82 -2.34 1.98
N ASN A 114 -21.88 -3.67 1.83
CA ASN A 114 -23.14 -4.40 1.63
C ASN A 114 -24.14 -4.17 2.78
N PHE A 115 -23.67 -4.08 4.01
CA PHE A 115 -24.50 -3.70 5.15
C PHE A 115 -25.08 -2.29 4.97
N ILE A 116 -24.26 -1.31 4.58
CA ILE A 116 -24.71 0.06 4.33
C ILE A 116 -25.80 0.08 3.24
N GLU A 117 -25.58 -0.59 2.11
CA GLU A 117 -26.55 -0.68 1.02
C GLU A 117 -27.89 -1.24 1.50
N SER A 118 -27.83 -2.34 2.27
CA SER A 118 -29.03 -2.99 2.82
C SER A 118 -29.75 -2.09 3.83
N PHE A 119 -29.00 -1.43 4.71
CA PHE A 119 -29.53 -0.55 5.73
C PHE A 119 -30.23 0.68 5.12
N VAL A 120 -29.64 1.27 4.09
CA VAL A 120 -30.20 2.41 3.36
C VAL A 120 -31.45 2.02 2.59
N ALA A 121 -31.42 0.86 1.92
CA ALA A 121 -32.57 0.34 1.18
C ALA A 121 -33.79 0.06 2.07
N GLN A 122 -33.55 -0.42 3.31
CA GLN A 122 -34.63 -0.63 4.31
C GLN A 122 -35.31 0.68 4.73
N GLN A 123 -34.62 1.81 4.60
CA GLN A 123 -35.18 3.13 4.85
C GLN A 123 -35.89 3.74 3.63
N GLY A 124 -35.97 3.01 2.52
CA GLY A 124 -36.55 3.50 1.26
C GLY A 124 -35.71 4.59 0.57
N LYS A 125 -34.43 4.69 0.94
CA LYS A 125 -33.46 5.64 0.37
C LYS A 125 -32.51 4.94 -0.60
N LYS A 126 -31.78 5.73 -1.37
CA LYS A 126 -30.64 5.27 -2.17
C LYS A 126 -29.35 5.77 -1.55
N ILE A 127 -28.25 5.07 -1.82
CA ILE A 127 -26.93 5.41 -1.26
C ILE A 127 -26.50 6.82 -1.70
N GLU A 128 -26.84 7.21 -2.94
CA GLU A 128 -26.53 8.51 -3.53
C GLU A 128 -27.25 9.67 -2.83
N ASP A 129 -28.31 9.38 -2.08
CA ASP A 129 -29.09 10.38 -1.34
C ASP A 129 -28.46 10.72 0.03
N LEU A 130 -27.46 9.96 0.48
CA LEU A 130 -26.83 10.15 1.78
C LEU A 130 -25.61 11.06 1.71
N SER A 131 -25.47 11.89 2.72
CA SER A 131 -24.23 12.62 2.96
C SER A 131 -23.11 11.69 3.45
N LEU A 132 -21.85 12.13 3.30
CA LEU A 132 -20.69 11.38 3.82
C LEU A 132 -20.83 11.09 5.31
N THR A 133 -21.32 12.04 6.09
CA THR A 133 -21.55 11.87 7.54
C THR A 133 -22.57 10.77 7.86
N GLU A 134 -23.62 10.62 7.06
CA GLU A 134 -24.61 9.54 7.22
C GLU A 134 -24.02 8.19 6.81
N LEU A 135 -23.21 8.15 5.76
CA LEU A 135 -22.49 6.95 5.34
C LEU A 135 -21.47 6.49 6.40
N ASP A 136 -20.72 7.43 7.00
CA ASP A 136 -19.78 7.13 8.09
C ASP A 136 -20.48 6.55 9.32
N LYS A 137 -21.65 7.08 9.70
CA LYS A 137 -22.45 6.53 10.80
C LYS A 137 -22.91 5.10 10.51
N ALA A 138 -23.37 4.83 9.28
CA ALA A 138 -23.76 3.49 8.87
C ALA A 138 -22.56 2.52 8.86
N TRP A 139 -21.39 3.01 8.46
CA TRP A 139 -20.13 2.26 8.54
C TRP A 139 -19.74 1.89 9.97
N ASP A 140 -19.88 2.83 10.91
CA ASP A 140 -19.61 2.58 12.33
C ASP A 140 -20.61 1.55 12.91
N GLN A 141 -21.88 1.61 12.54
CA GLN A 141 -22.86 0.57 12.90
C GLN A 141 -22.46 -0.81 12.38
N ALA A 142 -21.94 -0.90 11.15
CA ALA A 142 -21.44 -2.17 10.62
C ALA A 142 -20.30 -2.75 11.47
N LYS A 143 -19.37 -1.89 11.92
CA LYS A 143 -18.29 -2.29 12.85
C LYS A 143 -18.82 -2.79 14.19
N GLU A 144 -19.80 -2.09 14.78
CA GLU A 144 -20.42 -2.46 16.05
C GLU A 144 -21.11 -3.82 15.98
N GLN A 145 -21.58 -4.22 14.79
CA GLN A 145 -22.15 -5.54 14.53
C GLN A 145 -21.10 -6.63 14.25
N GLY A 146 -19.80 -6.28 14.32
CA GLY A 146 -18.71 -7.23 14.13
C GLY A 146 -18.38 -7.55 12.68
N LEU A 147 -18.87 -6.75 11.74
CA LEU A 147 -18.60 -6.90 10.31
C LEU A 147 -17.23 -6.35 9.92
#